data_1fe7f9ef98321466a6f3a2cbac655d67
#
_entry.id   1fe7f9ef98321466a6f3a2cbac655d67
#
_cell.length_a   1.000
_cell.length_b   1.000
_cell.length_c   1.000
_cell.angle_alpha   90.00
_cell.angle_beta   90.00
_cell.angle_gamma   90.00
#
_symmetry.space_group_name_H-M   'P 1'
#
loop_
_entity.id
_entity.type
_entity.pdbx_description
1 polymer ?
#
loop_
_entity_poly.entity_id
_entity_poly.type
_entity_poly.pdbx_seq_one_letter_code
_entity_poly.pdbx_strand_id
1 'polypeptide(L)'
;MKAENVLAEQQRDIFDRLKAGEPIRLNDAEYAKIQAVVDRTIKLSSMLNAASNVSEVREYLGAIIGKPIDESTTIFAPFYVNFGQFIDIGKNVFINHACSFLDMGGIKIEDEVLIGPRVNLTTENHPLNPSDRRALITKPIVIRKRAW
;
A
#
# COMPACT_ATOMS: atom_id res chain seq x y z
N MET A 1 6.58 35.02 7.12
CA MET A 1 5.39 34.13 6.98
C MET A 1 5.21 33.50 5.60
N LYS A 2 5.20 34.19 4.46
CA LYS A 2 5.07 33.55 3.13
C LYS A 2 6.33 32.79 2.66
N ALA A 3 7.53 33.24 3.01
CA ALA A 3 8.79 32.60 2.62
C ALA A 3 9.08 31.32 3.43
N GLU A 4 8.71 31.28 4.71
CA GLU A 4 8.86 30.09 5.56
C GLU A 4 7.92 28.94 5.16
N ASN A 5 6.69 29.24 4.69
CA ASN A 5 5.78 28.24 4.14
C ASN A 5 6.29 27.64 2.83
N VAL A 6 6.91 28.43 1.96
CA VAL A 6 7.48 27.95 0.69
C VAL A 6 8.70 27.04 0.92
N LEU A 7 9.52 27.32 1.95
CA LEU A 7 10.67 26.47 2.31
C LEU A 7 10.23 25.17 3.00
N ALA A 8 9.13 25.18 3.75
CA ALA A 8 8.56 23.96 4.34
C ALA A 8 7.91 23.05 3.30
N GLU A 9 7.31 23.60 2.22
CA GLU A 9 6.79 22.81 1.10
C GLU A 9 7.90 22.16 0.27
N GLN A 10 9.11 22.71 0.23
CA GLN A 10 10.25 22.16 -0.50
C GLN A 10 10.97 21.00 0.22
N GLN A 11 10.57 20.61 1.42
CA GLN A 11 11.26 19.60 2.23
C GLN A 11 10.44 18.33 2.54
N ARG A 12 9.23 18.16 1.97
CA ARG A 12 8.47 16.93 2.20
C ARG A 12 9.07 15.76 1.41
N ASP A 13 9.33 14.66 2.11
CA ASP A 13 9.76 13.40 1.51
C ASP A 13 8.75 12.90 0.46
N ILE A 14 9.22 12.16 -0.53
CA ILE A 14 8.37 11.63 -1.60
C ILE A 14 7.22 10.76 -1.07
N PHE A 15 7.41 10.08 0.06
CA PHE A 15 6.37 9.27 0.68
C PHE A 15 5.26 10.13 1.31
N ASP A 16 5.61 11.27 1.87
CA ASP A 16 4.63 12.24 2.38
C ASP A 16 3.86 12.90 1.24
N ARG A 17 4.54 13.18 0.14
CA ARG A 17 3.91 13.70 -1.09
C ARG A 17 2.94 12.69 -1.71
N LEU A 18 3.31 11.40 -1.76
CA LEU A 18 2.42 10.32 -2.17
C LEU A 18 1.14 10.29 -1.32
N LYS A 19 1.27 10.25 0.00
CA LYS A 19 0.12 10.24 0.93
C LYS A 19 -0.76 11.48 0.79
N ALA A 20 -0.16 12.63 0.45
CA ALA A 20 -0.89 13.87 0.21
C ALA A 20 -1.62 13.89 -1.15
N GLY A 21 -1.39 12.89 -2.01
CA GLY A 21 -1.99 12.81 -3.35
C GLY A 21 -1.36 13.75 -4.36
N GLU A 22 -0.13 14.21 -4.12
CA GLU A 22 0.60 15.03 -5.07
C GLU A 22 1.03 14.20 -6.28
N PRO A 23 1.01 14.76 -7.48
CA PRO A 23 1.49 14.06 -8.67
C PRO A 23 2.99 13.74 -8.56
N ILE A 24 3.34 12.45 -8.57
CA ILE A 24 4.72 11.99 -8.58
C ILE A 24 5.11 11.57 -10.00
N ARG A 25 6.16 12.16 -10.54
CA ARG A 25 6.67 11.85 -11.88
C ARG A 25 7.84 10.88 -11.81
N LEU A 26 8.05 10.11 -12.88
CA LEU A 26 9.16 9.14 -12.96
C LEU A 26 10.55 9.79 -12.88
N ASN A 27 10.65 11.06 -13.28
CA ASN A 27 11.89 11.84 -13.21
C ASN A 27 12.03 12.64 -11.90
N ASP A 28 11.21 12.37 -10.90
CA ASP A 28 11.36 12.95 -9.57
C ASP A 28 12.70 12.53 -8.95
N ALA A 29 13.41 13.48 -8.34
CA ALA A 29 14.73 13.26 -7.78
C ALA A 29 14.76 12.15 -6.69
N GLU A 30 13.63 11.93 -6.01
CA GLU A 30 13.50 10.92 -4.97
C GLU A 30 12.81 9.62 -5.45
N TYR A 31 12.47 9.50 -6.74
CA TYR A 31 11.74 8.32 -7.27
C TYR A 31 12.43 6.99 -6.97
N ALA A 32 13.76 7.00 -6.89
CA ALA A 32 14.54 5.81 -6.51
C ALA A 32 14.15 5.22 -5.15
N LYS A 33 13.64 6.03 -4.21
CA LYS A 33 13.14 5.55 -2.91
C LYS A 33 11.90 4.68 -3.09
N ILE A 34 10.98 5.08 -3.97
CA ILE A 34 9.78 4.28 -4.31
C ILE A 34 10.21 2.96 -4.94
N GLN A 35 11.11 3.01 -5.92
CA GLN A 35 11.60 1.81 -6.60
C GLN A 35 12.23 0.81 -5.63
N ALA A 36 13.04 1.28 -4.70
CA ALA A 36 13.66 0.42 -3.68
C ALA A 36 12.61 -0.32 -2.81
N VAL A 37 11.50 0.34 -2.47
CA VAL A 37 10.39 -0.30 -1.74
C VAL A 37 9.69 -1.33 -2.61
N VAL A 38 9.40 -1.00 -3.87
CA VAL A 38 8.77 -1.93 -4.82
C VAL A 38 9.64 -3.18 -5.01
N ASP A 39 10.94 -3.03 -5.22
CA ASP A 39 11.88 -4.16 -5.41
C ASP A 39 11.92 -5.07 -4.18
N ARG A 40 11.94 -4.48 -2.97
CA ARG A 40 11.85 -5.24 -1.72
C ARG A 40 10.51 -5.98 -1.61
N THR A 41 9.42 -5.33 -1.98
CA THR A 41 8.08 -5.90 -1.93
C THR A 41 7.95 -7.07 -2.90
N ILE A 42 8.45 -6.96 -4.12
CA ILE A 42 8.48 -8.06 -5.11
C ILE A 42 9.19 -9.28 -4.53
N LYS A 43 10.37 -9.09 -3.92
CA LYS A 43 11.14 -10.17 -3.32
C LYS A 43 10.37 -10.88 -2.19
N LEU A 44 9.77 -10.13 -1.28
CA LEU A 44 9.00 -10.68 -0.16
C LEU A 44 7.67 -11.31 -0.62
N SER A 45 7.04 -10.77 -1.64
CA SER A 45 5.80 -11.30 -2.22
C SER A 45 5.96 -12.70 -2.80
N SER A 46 7.12 -13.03 -3.35
CA SER A 46 7.40 -14.39 -3.82
C SER A 46 7.41 -15.39 -2.66
N MET A 47 7.96 -15.02 -1.52
CA MET A 47 7.98 -15.84 -0.31
C MET A 47 6.59 -15.95 0.30
N LEU A 48 5.85 -14.86 0.37
CA LEU A 48 4.46 -14.84 0.84
C LEU A 48 3.59 -15.81 0.06
N ASN A 49 3.67 -15.77 -1.26
CA ASN A 49 2.82 -16.60 -2.13
C ASN A 49 3.28 -18.06 -2.24
N ALA A 50 4.46 -18.38 -1.70
CA ALA A 50 4.96 -19.75 -1.51
C ALA A 50 4.72 -20.28 -0.09
N ALA A 51 4.14 -19.49 0.80
CA ALA A 51 3.87 -19.86 2.18
C ALA A 51 2.91 -21.07 2.26
N SER A 52 3.17 -21.97 3.21
CA SER A 52 2.43 -23.21 3.38
C SER A 52 1.29 -23.13 4.40
N ASN A 53 1.21 -22.03 5.15
CA ASN A 53 0.18 -21.82 6.17
C ASN A 53 -0.07 -20.31 6.43
N VAL A 54 -1.19 -20.02 7.10
CA VAL A 54 -1.63 -18.66 7.40
C VAL A 54 -0.64 -17.89 8.29
N SER A 55 0.05 -18.58 9.19
CA SER A 55 1.06 -17.91 10.06
C SER A 55 2.23 -17.37 9.26
N GLU A 56 2.75 -18.14 8.31
CA GLU A 56 3.80 -17.70 7.39
C GLU A 56 3.32 -16.55 6.50
N VAL A 57 2.07 -16.59 6.01
CA VAL A 57 1.49 -15.49 5.24
C VAL A 57 1.48 -14.20 6.06
N ARG A 58 1.06 -14.25 7.34
CA ARG A 58 1.10 -13.09 8.24
C ARG A 58 2.52 -12.58 8.46
N GLU A 59 3.48 -13.47 8.64
CA GLU A 59 4.88 -13.11 8.85
C GLU A 59 5.45 -12.36 7.63
N TYR A 60 5.31 -12.92 6.43
CA TYR A 60 5.82 -12.28 5.21
C TYR A 60 5.09 -10.98 4.88
N LEU A 61 3.76 -10.93 5.04
CA LEU A 61 3.03 -9.70 4.84
C LEU A 61 3.40 -8.66 5.91
N GLY A 62 3.59 -9.06 7.16
CA GLY A 62 4.11 -8.20 8.23
C GLY A 62 5.48 -7.61 7.88
N ALA A 63 6.37 -8.42 7.29
CA ALA A 63 7.66 -7.94 6.80
C ALA A 63 7.51 -6.95 5.63
N ILE A 64 6.55 -7.14 4.74
CA ILE A 64 6.24 -6.21 3.64
C ILE A 64 5.75 -4.87 4.19
N ILE A 65 4.76 -4.88 5.09
CA ILE A 65 4.16 -3.66 5.62
C ILE A 65 4.98 -2.99 6.74
N GLY A 66 6.02 -3.67 7.23
CA GLY A 66 6.93 -3.13 8.24
C GLY A 66 6.38 -3.16 9.68
N LYS A 67 5.35 -3.95 9.95
CA LYS A 67 4.75 -4.13 11.28
C LYS A 67 4.05 -5.49 11.40
N PRO A 68 3.96 -6.07 12.60
CA PRO A 68 3.28 -7.36 12.79
C PRO A 68 1.79 -7.24 12.48
N ILE A 69 1.23 -8.33 11.95
CA ILE A 69 -0.22 -8.50 11.77
C ILE A 69 -0.75 -9.29 12.96
N ASP A 70 -1.87 -8.86 13.51
CA ASP A 70 -2.50 -9.51 14.67
C ASP A 70 -2.85 -10.98 14.37
N GLU A 71 -2.63 -11.86 15.34
CA GLU A 71 -2.84 -13.31 15.21
C GLU A 71 -4.29 -13.69 14.87
N SER A 72 -5.24 -12.86 15.26
CA SER A 72 -6.67 -13.05 14.95
C SER A 72 -7.01 -12.82 13.48
N THR A 73 -6.11 -12.19 12.72
CA THR A 73 -6.32 -11.86 11.30
C THR A 73 -5.85 -13.00 10.40
N THR A 74 -6.69 -13.37 9.45
CA THR A 74 -6.44 -14.43 8.47
C THR A 74 -6.32 -13.84 7.07
N ILE A 75 -5.24 -14.20 6.39
CA ILE A 75 -5.00 -13.80 5.00
C ILE A 75 -4.65 -15.05 4.21
N PHE A 76 -5.39 -15.31 3.15
CA PHE A 76 -5.10 -16.42 2.26
C PHE A 76 -4.25 -16.02 1.06
N ALA A 77 -3.20 -16.78 0.82
CA ALA A 77 -2.45 -16.70 -0.43
C ALA A 77 -3.26 -17.30 -1.60
N PRO A 78 -3.03 -16.91 -2.87
CA PRO A 78 -2.11 -15.82 -3.23
C PRO A 78 -2.66 -14.44 -2.84
N PHE A 79 -1.75 -13.55 -2.45
CA PHE A 79 -2.05 -12.15 -2.14
C PHE A 79 -1.07 -11.25 -2.90
N TYR A 80 -1.57 -10.22 -3.54
CA TYR A 80 -0.78 -9.35 -4.40
C TYR A 80 -0.72 -7.94 -3.83
N VAL A 81 0.48 -7.38 -3.82
CA VAL A 81 0.74 -6.03 -3.32
C VAL A 81 1.90 -5.43 -4.12
N ASN A 82 1.83 -4.15 -4.44
CA ASN A 82 2.89 -3.51 -5.21
C ASN A 82 3.89 -2.72 -4.36
N PHE A 83 3.46 -2.10 -3.28
CA PHE A 83 4.28 -1.24 -2.43
C PHE A 83 4.36 -1.72 -0.98
N GLY A 84 3.22 -1.92 -0.33
CA GLY A 84 3.06 -2.55 0.98
C GLY A 84 3.27 -1.64 2.19
N GLN A 85 4.05 -0.57 2.09
CA GLN A 85 4.38 0.27 3.25
C GLN A 85 3.20 1.08 3.81
N PHE A 86 2.15 1.28 3.03
CA PHE A 86 1.01 2.11 3.42
C PHE A 86 -0.26 1.30 3.66
N ILE A 87 -0.10 0.02 3.98
CA ILE A 87 -1.20 -0.84 4.42
C ILE A 87 -1.26 -0.87 5.94
N ASP A 88 -2.47 -0.71 6.47
CA ASP A 88 -2.80 -0.87 7.88
C ASP A 88 -3.96 -1.86 8.02
N ILE A 89 -3.75 -2.95 8.77
CA ILE A 89 -4.72 -4.03 8.95
C ILE A 89 -5.03 -4.18 10.43
N GLY A 90 -6.30 -4.12 10.76
CA GLY A 90 -6.82 -4.30 12.11
C GLY A 90 -6.85 -5.75 12.58
N LYS A 91 -7.59 -5.97 13.68
CA LYS A 91 -7.79 -7.29 14.31
C LYS A 91 -9.03 -7.99 13.76
N ASN A 92 -9.03 -9.31 13.84
CA ASN A 92 -10.16 -10.14 13.36
C ASN A 92 -10.55 -9.84 11.91
N VAL A 93 -9.57 -9.48 11.08
CA VAL A 93 -9.77 -9.25 9.64
C VAL A 93 -9.63 -10.57 8.90
N PHE A 94 -10.47 -10.78 7.90
CA PHE A 94 -10.35 -11.90 6.98
C PHE A 94 -10.17 -11.38 5.55
N ILE A 95 -9.10 -11.81 4.89
CA ILE A 95 -8.81 -11.50 3.48
C ILE A 95 -8.73 -12.81 2.71
N ASN A 96 -9.65 -12.99 1.78
CA ASN A 96 -9.75 -14.21 0.97
C ASN A 96 -8.72 -14.23 -0.18
N HIS A 97 -8.68 -15.31 -0.94
CA HIS A 97 -7.70 -15.58 -1.99
C HIS A 97 -7.68 -14.54 -3.11
N ALA A 98 -6.50 -14.35 -3.68
CA ALA A 98 -6.25 -13.60 -4.91
C ALA A 98 -6.65 -12.11 -4.85
N CYS A 99 -6.63 -11.51 -3.66
CA CYS A 99 -6.81 -10.08 -3.51
C CYS A 99 -5.56 -9.32 -3.98
N SER A 100 -5.76 -8.11 -4.52
CA SER A 100 -4.69 -7.26 -5.04
C SER A 100 -4.81 -5.85 -4.46
N PHE A 101 -3.78 -5.40 -3.76
CA PHE A 101 -3.74 -4.09 -3.12
C PHE A 101 -2.64 -3.22 -3.74
N LEU A 102 -3.04 -2.10 -4.31
CA LEU A 102 -2.16 -1.05 -4.80
C LEU A 102 -2.24 0.11 -3.79
N ASP A 103 -1.25 0.19 -2.91
CA ASP A 103 -1.37 0.91 -1.64
C ASP A 103 -0.58 2.22 -1.53
N MET A 104 0.00 2.73 -2.61
CA MET A 104 0.84 3.94 -2.54
C MET A 104 0.10 5.19 -2.02
N GLY A 105 -1.25 5.20 -2.06
CA GLY A 105 -2.06 6.26 -1.45
C GLY A 105 -2.54 5.95 -0.03
N GLY A 106 -2.27 4.75 0.47
CA GLY A 106 -2.69 4.27 1.78
C GLY A 106 -3.97 3.45 1.77
N ILE A 107 -3.92 2.27 2.38
CA ILE A 107 -5.07 1.40 2.61
C ILE A 107 -5.16 1.12 4.11
N LYS A 108 -6.28 1.50 4.70
CA LYS A 108 -6.60 1.18 6.09
C LYS A 108 -7.80 0.24 6.14
N ILE A 109 -7.59 -0.92 6.76
CA ILE A 109 -8.65 -1.92 7.01
C ILE A 109 -8.85 -1.97 8.52
N GLU A 110 -10.02 -1.55 8.97
CA GLU A 110 -10.36 -1.55 10.40
C GLU A 110 -10.71 -2.96 10.90
N ASP A 111 -10.97 -3.09 12.19
CA ASP A 111 -11.23 -4.39 12.81
C ASP A 111 -12.49 -5.08 12.28
N GLU A 112 -12.49 -6.41 12.34
CA GLU A 112 -13.65 -7.24 12.02
C GLU A 112 -14.15 -7.12 10.57
N VAL A 113 -13.28 -6.71 9.63
CA VAL A 113 -13.60 -6.59 8.19
C VAL A 113 -13.43 -7.95 7.51
N LEU A 114 -14.36 -8.28 6.61
CA LEU A 114 -14.29 -9.47 5.76
C LEU A 114 -14.12 -9.05 4.30
N ILE A 115 -13.04 -9.48 3.66
CA ILE A 115 -12.76 -9.21 2.25
C ILE A 115 -12.88 -10.50 1.45
N GLY A 116 -13.80 -10.50 0.49
CA GLY A 116 -14.05 -11.63 -0.41
C GLY A 116 -12.89 -11.90 -1.36
N PRO A 117 -12.94 -13.02 -2.12
CA PRO A 117 -11.88 -13.38 -3.06
C PRO A 117 -11.81 -12.39 -4.24
N ARG A 118 -10.59 -12.18 -4.75
CA ARG A 118 -10.32 -11.35 -5.93
C ARG A 118 -10.75 -9.88 -5.79
N VAL A 119 -10.80 -9.37 -4.58
CA VAL A 119 -11.04 -7.95 -4.34
C VAL A 119 -9.79 -7.16 -4.72
N ASN A 120 -9.97 -6.11 -5.51
CA ASN A 120 -8.94 -5.17 -5.88
C ASN A 120 -9.15 -3.85 -5.12
N LEU A 121 -8.16 -3.42 -4.34
CA LEU A 121 -8.12 -2.12 -3.70
C LEU A 121 -7.02 -1.30 -4.36
N THR A 122 -7.41 -0.29 -5.12
CA THR A 122 -6.47 0.54 -5.89
C THR A 122 -6.53 1.98 -5.42
N THR A 123 -5.48 2.44 -4.77
CA THR A 123 -5.32 3.83 -4.32
C THR A 123 -4.61 4.71 -5.35
N GLU A 124 -4.18 4.12 -6.44
CA GLU A 124 -3.32 4.72 -7.46
C GLU A 124 -4.11 5.04 -8.73
N ASN A 125 -3.80 6.15 -9.34
CA ASN A 125 -4.37 6.58 -10.60
C ASN A 125 -3.33 7.39 -11.40
N HIS A 126 -3.67 7.75 -12.61
CA HIS A 126 -2.84 8.55 -13.50
C HIS A 126 -3.60 9.79 -13.97
N PRO A 127 -2.90 10.92 -14.25
CA PRO A 127 -3.52 12.09 -14.86
C PRO A 127 -4.19 11.78 -16.19
N LEU A 128 -5.32 12.45 -16.44
CA LEU A 128 -6.05 12.30 -17.71
C LEU A 128 -5.30 12.90 -18.91
N ASN A 129 -4.43 13.88 -18.65
CA ASN A 129 -3.63 14.48 -19.74
C ASN A 129 -2.61 13.47 -20.27
N PRO A 130 -2.63 13.13 -21.57
CA PRO A 130 -1.70 12.16 -22.16
C PRO A 130 -0.21 12.49 -21.98
N SER A 131 0.13 13.77 -21.88
CA SER A 131 1.52 14.20 -21.65
C SER A 131 2.04 13.84 -20.26
N ASP A 132 1.15 13.74 -19.26
CA ASP A 132 1.45 13.44 -17.86
C ASP A 132 1.00 12.03 -17.42
N ARG A 133 0.46 11.22 -18.33
CA ARG A 133 -0.16 9.91 -18.00
C ARG A 133 0.72 8.93 -17.24
N ARG A 134 2.04 9.15 -17.20
CA ARG A 134 2.99 8.32 -16.43
C ARG A 134 3.20 8.83 -15.01
N ALA A 135 2.74 10.02 -14.68
CA ALA A 135 2.75 10.48 -13.30
C ALA A 135 1.74 9.67 -12.48
N LEU A 136 2.05 9.49 -11.21
CA LEU A 136 1.19 8.80 -10.25
C LEU A 136 0.46 9.83 -9.41
N ILE A 137 -0.85 9.67 -9.27
CA ILE A 137 -1.67 10.40 -8.30
C ILE A 137 -2.39 9.38 -7.42
N THR A 138 -2.56 9.70 -6.14
CA THR A 138 -3.07 8.73 -5.17
C THR A 138 -4.20 9.32 -4.34
N LYS A 139 -5.06 8.42 -3.83
CA LYS A 139 -6.05 8.72 -2.79
C LYS A 139 -6.17 7.54 -1.84
N PRO A 140 -6.32 7.76 -0.53
CA PRO A 140 -6.43 6.67 0.43
C PRO A 140 -7.78 5.93 0.32
N ILE A 141 -7.74 4.65 0.70
CA ILE A 141 -8.93 3.82 0.92
C ILE A 141 -9.02 3.48 2.41
N VAL A 142 -10.21 3.65 2.98
CA VAL A 142 -10.50 3.22 4.35
C VAL A 142 -11.70 2.28 4.31
N ILE A 143 -11.48 1.03 4.73
CA ILE A 143 -12.54 0.06 4.94
C ILE A 143 -12.88 0.05 6.42
N ARG A 144 -14.09 0.47 6.73
CA ARG A 144 -14.56 0.68 8.10
C ARG A 144 -14.86 -0.63 8.79
N LYS A 145 -14.79 -0.58 10.12
CA LYS A 145 -15.07 -1.71 11.02
C LYS A 145 -16.33 -2.47 10.62
N ARG A 146 -16.22 -3.82 10.57
CA ARG A 146 -17.30 -4.74 10.22
C ARG A 146 -17.84 -4.63 8.80
N ALA A 147 -17.14 -3.97 7.87
CA ALA A 147 -17.52 -4.02 6.46
C ALA A 147 -17.35 -5.44 5.90
N TRP A 148 -18.25 -5.77 4.97
CA TRP A 148 -18.22 -7.02 4.21
C TRP A 148 -18.62 -6.79 2.77
#